data_cfd20fa07aa769c4f6c74752f5f5abb1
#
_entry.id   cfd20fa07aa769c4f6c74752f5f5abb1
#
_cell.length_a   1.000
_cell.length_b   1.000
_cell.length_c   1.000
_cell.angle_alpha   90.00
_cell.angle_beta   90.00
_cell.angle_gamma   90.00
#
_symmetry.space_group_name_H-M   'P 1'
#
loop_
_entity.id
_entity.type
_entity.pdbx_description
1 polymer ?
#
loop_
_entity_poly.entity_id
_entity_poly.type
_entity_poly.pdbx_seq_one_letter_code
_entity_poly.pdbx_strand_id
1 'polypeptide(L)'
;MIALWPHWFRPWWLLLLPLLGWLIWQLWHRQKRAGRWQMILPPAFHATLLSGGNGRASKLPWVALGVAWLLTIVALLGPSWERVEQTSQKPADPLVVVLELTPEMLATDSPPTRLEQARRKLFDLLQVRSDAQTAIVVYAGSAHTLVPLSDDLATSHNLLDALKPSLMPESGHRADLGVSKALALLKQGALGQGRILLIGSSLTEEERQGIRHALGQQSAQLLMLGIGTAEGAPIAQEDGSFLKDEQGAIRVPQLDSPGLGAFLASVGGEYHNARLDESDLRALGLLDGPRSLRDDGQTVRLD
;
A
#
# COMPACT_ATOMS: atom_id res chain seq x y z
N MET A 1 24.66 1.92 -19.99
CA MET A 1 25.16 1.08 -21.10
C MET A 1 23.97 0.30 -21.63
N ILE A 2 23.54 0.55 -22.88
CA ILE A 2 22.44 -0.19 -23.52
C ILE A 2 22.96 -1.61 -23.74
N ALA A 3 22.34 -2.58 -23.07
CA ALA A 3 22.69 -3.98 -23.27
C ALA A 3 22.31 -4.36 -24.71
N LEU A 4 23.29 -4.73 -25.52
CA LEU A 4 23.13 -5.13 -26.94
C LEU A 4 22.31 -6.42 -27.12
N TRP A 5 22.02 -7.16 -26.05
CA TRP A 5 21.22 -8.38 -26.09
C TRP A 5 19.84 -8.16 -25.55
N PRO A 6 18.76 -8.48 -26.31
CA PRO A 6 17.41 -8.42 -25.83
C PRO A 6 17.19 -9.46 -24.74
N HIS A 7 16.42 -9.09 -23.72
CA HIS A 7 15.92 -10.04 -22.71
C HIS A 7 14.69 -10.74 -23.26
N TRP A 8 14.67 -12.06 -23.16
CA TRP A 8 13.58 -12.89 -23.66
C TRP A 8 12.63 -13.22 -22.52
N PHE A 9 11.38 -12.72 -22.57
CA PHE A 9 10.41 -12.97 -21.52
C PHE A 9 9.90 -14.42 -21.49
N ARG A 10 9.88 -15.10 -22.67
CA ARG A 10 9.27 -16.43 -22.78
C ARG A 10 10.09 -17.37 -23.66
N PRO A 11 11.25 -17.85 -23.19
CA PRO A 11 12.16 -18.67 -23.99
C PRO A 11 11.55 -20.04 -24.41
N TRP A 12 10.50 -20.49 -23.73
CA TRP A 12 9.81 -21.76 -24.03
C TRP A 12 9.23 -21.83 -25.45
N TRP A 13 8.92 -20.70 -26.08
CA TRP A 13 8.43 -20.65 -27.45
C TRP A 13 9.44 -21.13 -28.49
N LEU A 14 10.73 -21.20 -28.14
CA LEU A 14 11.78 -21.78 -28.99
C LEU A 14 11.56 -23.28 -29.25
N LEU A 15 10.85 -23.99 -28.35
CA LEU A 15 10.50 -25.40 -28.53
C LEU A 15 9.55 -25.62 -29.73
N LEU A 16 8.88 -24.60 -30.24
CA LEU A 16 8.06 -24.70 -31.43
C LEU A 16 8.85 -24.72 -32.72
N LEU A 17 10.12 -24.27 -32.72
CA LEU A 17 10.96 -24.26 -33.93
C LEU A 17 11.16 -25.66 -34.56
N PRO A 18 11.51 -26.74 -33.82
CA PRO A 18 11.66 -28.07 -34.39
C PRO A 18 10.33 -28.62 -34.91
N LEU A 19 9.21 -28.36 -34.22
CA LEU A 19 7.87 -28.77 -34.69
C LEU A 19 7.51 -28.11 -36.02
N LEU A 20 7.81 -26.84 -36.15
CA LEU A 20 7.60 -26.03 -37.35
C LEU A 20 8.47 -26.50 -38.50
N GLY A 21 9.75 -26.73 -38.24
CA GLY A 21 10.68 -27.27 -39.22
C GLY A 21 10.22 -28.62 -39.78
N TRP A 22 9.71 -29.51 -38.89
CA TRP A 22 9.15 -30.80 -39.27
C TRP A 22 7.88 -30.65 -40.12
N LEU A 23 6.99 -29.70 -39.79
CA LEU A 23 5.73 -29.47 -40.50
C LEU A 23 5.97 -28.90 -41.90
N ILE A 24 6.90 -27.92 -42.05
CA ILE A 24 7.31 -27.38 -43.34
C ILE A 24 7.95 -28.46 -44.20
N TRP A 25 8.85 -29.27 -43.60
CA TRP A 25 9.51 -30.40 -44.28
C TRP A 25 8.47 -31.43 -44.78
N GLN A 26 7.47 -31.80 -43.97
CA GLN A 26 6.43 -32.72 -44.32
C GLN A 26 5.55 -32.17 -45.45
N LEU A 27 5.20 -30.89 -45.41
CA LEU A 27 4.42 -30.23 -46.47
C LEU A 27 5.19 -30.17 -47.80
N TRP A 28 6.50 -29.86 -47.74
CA TRP A 28 7.37 -29.85 -48.90
C TRP A 28 7.47 -31.25 -49.56
N HIS A 29 7.55 -32.31 -48.79
CA HIS A 29 7.64 -33.69 -49.30
C HIS A 29 6.28 -34.19 -49.78
N ARG A 30 5.17 -33.72 -49.27
CA ARG A 30 3.81 -34.07 -49.77
C ARG A 30 3.57 -33.57 -51.19
N GLN A 31 4.08 -32.44 -51.58
CA GLN A 31 3.93 -31.92 -52.96
C GLN A 31 4.53 -32.84 -54.04
N LYS A 32 5.55 -33.62 -53.72
CA LYS A 32 6.15 -34.56 -54.65
C LYS A 32 5.27 -35.78 -54.93
N ARG A 33 4.21 -36.00 -54.17
CA ARG A 33 3.28 -37.14 -54.33
C ARG A 33 2.07 -36.87 -55.23
N ALA A 34 1.92 -35.65 -55.72
CA ALA A 34 0.78 -35.29 -56.61
C ALA A 34 0.82 -36.01 -57.98
N GLY A 35 1.96 -36.61 -58.34
CA GLY A 35 2.14 -37.37 -59.59
C GLY A 35 1.41 -38.73 -59.64
N ARG A 36 0.80 -39.22 -58.52
CA ARG A 36 0.08 -40.49 -58.53
C ARG A 36 -1.22 -40.48 -59.33
N TRP A 37 -1.84 -39.32 -59.44
CA TRP A 37 -3.06 -39.16 -60.25
C TRP A 37 -2.77 -39.30 -61.74
N GLN A 38 -1.57 -39.05 -62.19
CA GLN A 38 -1.14 -39.19 -63.59
C GLN A 38 -1.05 -40.68 -64.02
N MET A 39 -0.96 -41.64 -63.08
CA MET A 39 -0.93 -43.07 -63.37
C MET A 39 -2.33 -43.67 -63.54
N ILE A 40 -3.37 -42.99 -63.06
CA ILE A 40 -4.73 -43.52 -63.01
C ILE A 40 -5.57 -42.97 -64.19
N LEU A 41 -5.19 -41.85 -64.78
CA LEU A 41 -5.94 -41.25 -65.90
C LEU A 41 -5.44 -41.74 -67.25
N PRO A 42 -6.32 -42.12 -68.19
CA PRO A 42 -5.96 -42.43 -69.58
C PRO A 42 -5.25 -41.25 -70.26
N PRO A 43 -4.26 -41.47 -71.11
CA PRO A 43 -3.40 -40.42 -71.74
C PRO A 43 -4.20 -39.38 -72.52
N ALA A 44 -5.36 -39.71 -73.04
CA ALA A 44 -6.22 -38.80 -73.81
C ALA A 44 -6.79 -37.62 -73.05
N PHE A 45 -6.84 -37.68 -71.70
CA PHE A 45 -7.37 -36.64 -70.83
C PHE A 45 -6.30 -35.77 -70.15
N HIS A 46 -4.97 -36.11 -70.38
CA HIS A 46 -3.88 -35.37 -69.75
C HIS A 46 -3.80 -33.91 -70.26
N ALA A 47 -4.08 -33.64 -71.53
CA ALA A 47 -3.99 -32.33 -72.13
C ALA A 47 -5.05 -31.33 -71.65
N THR A 48 -6.24 -31.82 -71.37
CA THR A 48 -7.39 -30.95 -70.97
C THR A 48 -7.57 -30.81 -69.44
N LEU A 49 -7.28 -31.84 -68.66
CA LEU A 49 -7.45 -31.82 -67.23
C LEU A 49 -6.21 -31.42 -66.43
N LEU A 50 -5.00 -31.56 -67.06
CA LEU A 50 -3.73 -31.21 -66.44
C LEU A 50 -3.10 -29.94 -66.98
N SER A 51 -3.81 -29.17 -67.82
CA SER A 51 -3.31 -27.91 -68.43
C SER A 51 -3.03 -26.76 -67.43
N GLY A 52 -3.28 -26.98 -66.14
CA GLY A 52 -2.88 -26.06 -65.07
C GLY A 52 -1.51 -26.35 -64.37
N GLY A 53 -0.80 -27.44 -64.84
CA GLY A 53 0.35 -27.97 -64.08
C GLY A 53 1.75 -27.66 -64.61
N ASN A 54 1.91 -26.92 -65.70
CA ASN A 54 3.25 -26.61 -66.26
C ASN A 54 3.88 -25.32 -65.77
N GLY A 55 3.27 -24.65 -64.80
CA GLY A 55 3.92 -23.59 -64.07
C GLY A 55 4.94 -24.21 -63.08
N ARG A 56 6.23 -23.79 -63.14
CA ARG A 56 7.19 -24.07 -62.07
C ARG A 56 6.50 -23.79 -60.76
N ALA A 57 6.23 -24.81 -59.94
CA ALA A 57 5.63 -24.66 -58.61
C ALA A 57 6.48 -23.63 -57.84
N SER A 58 5.96 -22.41 -57.76
CA SER A 58 6.66 -21.31 -57.10
C SER A 58 6.89 -21.72 -55.68
N LYS A 59 8.13 -21.68 -55.24
CA LYS A 59 8.51 -21.96 -53.85
C LYS A 59 8.21 -20.76 -52.94
N LEU A 60 7.84 -19.62 -53.57
CA LEU A 60 7.57 -18.34 -52.87
C LEU A 60 6.51 -18.44 -51.77
N PRO A 61 5.36 -19.12 -51.94
CA PRO A 61 4.37 -19.22 -50.86
C PRO A 61 4.90 -19.93 -49.63
N TRP A 62 5.73 -20.98 -49.82
CA TRP A 62 6.28 -21.75 -48.72
C TRP A 62 7.38 -20.97 -47.94
N VAL A 63 8.18 -20.21 -48.69
CA VAL A 63 9.19 -19.29 -48.08
C VAL A 63 8.47 -18.19 -47.32
N ALA A 64 7.43 -17.60 -47.92
CA ALA A 64 6.62 -16.55 -47.25
C ALA A 64 5.94 -17.09 -45.98
N LEU A 65 5.41 -18.31 -46.01
CA LEU A 65 4.81 -18.95 -44.82
C LEU A 65 5.87 -19.18 -43.74
N GLY A 66 7.06 -19.67 -44.11
CA GLY A 66 8.16 -19.89 -43.17
C GLY A 66 8.64 -18.60 -42.51
N VAL A 67 8.77 -17.52 -43.28
CA VAL A 67 9.14 -16.19 -42.76
C VAL A 67 8.03 -15.64 -41.82
N ALA A 68 6.77 -15.74 -42.20
CA ALA A 68 5.64 -15.29 -41.36
C ALA A 68 5.64 -16.01 -40.01
N TRP A 69 5.83 -17.32 -39.99
CA TRP A 69 5.91 -18.09 -38.76
C TRP A 69 7.14 -17.74 -37.91
N LEU A 70 8.29 -17.54 -38.51
CA LEU A 70 9.50 -17.14 -37.82
C LEU A 70 9.30 -15.78 -37.15
N LEU A 71 8.72 -14.81 -37.86
CA LEU A 71 8.39 -13.50 -37.29
C LEU A 71 7.38 -13.62 -36.12
N THR A 72 6.40 -14.53 -36.25
CA THR A 72 5.43 -14.78 -35.17
C THR A 72 6.13 -15.33 -33.93
N ILE A 73 7.04 -16.27 -34.10
CA ILE A 73 7.81 -16.82 -32.94
C ILE A 73 8.68 -15.75 -32.30
N VAL A 74 9.37 -14.91 -33.11
CA VAL A 74 10.17 -13.81 -32.59
C VAL A 74 9.30 -12.81 -31.83
N ALA A 75 8.11 -12.50 -32.32
CA ALA A 75 7.15 -11.64 -31.63
C ALA A 75 6.66 -12.25 -30.30
N LEU A 76 6.40 -13.56 -30.27
CA LEU A 76 5.96 -14.29 -29.06
C LEU A 76 7.07 -14.46 -28.03
N LEU A 77 8.34 -14.45 -28.43
CA LEU A 77 9.49 -14.43 -27.54
C LEU A 77 9.58 -13.14 -26.71
N GLY A 78 8.89 -12.06 -27.13
CA GLY A 78 8.84 -10.79 -26.43
C GLY A 78 10.23 -10.18 -26.19
N PRO A 79 10.97 -9.79 -27.24
CA PRO A 79 12.27 -9.13 -27.05
C PRO A 79 12.06 -7.77 -26.38
N SER A 80 12.67 -7.57 -25.22
CA SER A 80 12.68 -6.29 -24.51
C SER A 80 14.12 -5.78 -24.39
N TRP A 81 14.33 -4.52 -24.78
CA TRP A 81 15.62 -3.82 -24.65
C TRP A 81 15.68 -2.96 -23.38
N GLU A 82 14.52 -2.61 -22.80
CA GLU A 82 14.45 -1.90 -21.53
C GLU A 82 14.09 -2.85 -20.41
N ARG A 83 14.99 -2.96 -19.44
CA ARG A 83 14.62 -3.40 -18.09
C ARG A 83 13.98 -2.19 -17.44
N VAL A 84 12.66 -2.09 -17.47
CA VAL A 84 11.97 -1.26 -16.52
C VAL A 84 12.16 -1.95 -15.18
N GLU A 85 13.20 -1.57 -14.45
CA GLU A 85 13.26 -1.81 -13.03
C GLU A 85 12.08 -1.03 -12.44
N GLN A 86 10.94 -1.67 -12.36
CA GLN A 86 9.90 -1.23 -11.45
C GLN A 86 10.50 -1.46 -10.06
N THR A 87 11.30 -0.51 -9.64
CA THR A 87 11.51 -0.30 -8.24
C THR A 87 10.13 0.05 -7.67
N SER A 88 9.39 -0.99 -7.28
CA SER A 88 8.27 -0.83 -6.37
C SER A 88 8.84 -0.47 -4.99
N GLN A 89 9.70 0.53 -4.98
CA GLN A 89 10.09 1.24 -3.78
C GLN A 89 8.99 2.27 -3.51
N LYS A 90 7.81 1.78 -3.11
CA LYS A 90 6.98 2.61 -2.26
C LYS A 90 7.81 2.83 -1.00
N PRO A 91 8.05 4.09 -0.61
CA PRO A 91 8.75 4.37 0.63
C PRO A 91 8.01 3.64 1.74
N ALA A 92 8.60 2.58 2.22
CA ALA A 92 7.98 1.74 3.23
C ALA A 92 8.30 2.32 4.62
N ASP A 93 7.66 3.42 4.93
CA ASP A 93 7.56 3.94 6.29
C ASP A 93 6.07 4.05 6.65
N PRO A 94 5.39 2.89 6.82
CA PRO A 94 3.97 2.88 7.12
C PRO A 94 3.75 3.49 8.51
N LEU A 95 2.76 4.38 8.58
CA LEU A 95 2.36 5.06 9.80
C LEU A 95 0.92 4.70 10.13
N VAL A 96 0.65 4.30 11.35
CA VAL A 96 -0.72 4.19 11.85
C VAL A 96 -0.95 5.27 12.90
N VAL A 97 -1.86 6.17 12.63
CA VAL A 97 -2.29 7.19 13.59
C VAL A 97 -3.44 6.63 14.41
N VAL A 98 -3.31 6.73 15.74
CA VAL A 98 -4.32 6.32 16.72
C VAL A 98 -4.81 7.58 17.41
N LEU A 99 -6.03 8.00 17.04
CA LEU A 99 -6.62 9.26 17.50
C LEU A 99 -7.64 9.02 18.61
N GLU A 100 -7.48 9.70 19.73
CA GLU A 100 -8.45 9.76 20.79
C GLU A 100 -9.74 10.47 20.35
N LEU A 101 -10.89 9.83 20.60
CA LEU A 101 -12.20 10.38 20.27
C LEU A 101 -13.15 10.31 21.48
N THR A 102 -12.62 10.73 22.63
CA THR A 102 -13.37 10.85 23.89
C THR A 102 -13.99 12.25 24.03
N PRO A 103 -14.97 12.43 24.91
CA PRO A 103 -15.50 13.76 25.22
C PRO A 103 -14.42 14.75 25.71
N GLU A 104 -13.33 14.27 26.29
CA GLU A 104 -12.22 15.08 26.78
C GLU A 104 -11.50 15.84 25.66
N MET A 105 -11.59 15.32 24.44
CA MET A 105 -11.07 15.98 23.25
C MET A 105 -11.89 17.22 22.81
N LEU A 106 -13.04 17.47 23.46
CA LEU A 106 -13.82 18.71 23.25
C LEU A 106 -13.40 19.85 24.22
N ALA A 107 -12.44 19.63 25.12
CA ALA A 107 -11.90 20.66 25.99
C ALA A 107 -11.29 21.80 25.16
N THR A 108 -11.41 23.03 25.65
CA THR A 108 -11.06 24.27 24.92
C THR A 108 -9.72 24.88 25.30
N ASP A 109 -8.89 24.17 26.07
CA ASP A 109 -7.54 24.56 26.43
C ASP A 109 -6.55 24.57 25.24
N SER A 110 -6.92 23.90 24.14
CA SER A 110 -6.24 23.94 22.85
C SER A 110 -7.20 24.49 21.80
N PRO A 111 -7.22 25.79 21.54
CA PRO A 111 -8.25 26.43 20.71
C PRO A 111 -8.30 25.93 19.27
N PRO A 112 -9.52 25.76 18.69
CA PRO A 112 -10.84 25.91 19.32
C PRO A 112 -11.20 24.77 20.27
N THR A 113 -10.78 23.52 19.98
CA THR A 113 -10.85 22.35 20.86
C THR A 113 -9.63 21.47 20.64
N ARG A 114 -9.34 20.55 21.56
CA ARG A 114 -8.29 19.55 21.40
C ARG A 114 -8.47 18.72 20.12
N LEU A 115 -9.71 18.31 19.83
CA LEU A 115 -10.03 17.53 18.62
C LEU A 115 -9.74 18.32 17.34
N GLU A 116 -10.09 19.60 17.28
CA GLU A 116 -9.80 20.44 16.12
C GLU A 116 -8.28 20.66 15.94
N GLN A 117 -7.55 20.76 17.03
CA GLN A 117 -6.10 20.81 16.95
C GLN A 117 -5.52 19.47 16.44
N ALA A 118 -6.03 18.34 16.95
CA ALA A 118 -5.63 17.02 16.46
C ALA A 118 -5.88 16.84 14.97
N ARG A 119 -7.05 17.27 14.47
CA ARG A 119 -7.39 17.23 13.05
C ARG A 119 -6.41 18.05 12.20
N ARG A 120 -6.13 19.30 12.60
CA ARG A 120 -5.16 20.14 11.89
C ARG A 120 -3.80 19.46 11.79
N LYS A 121 -3.31 18.92 12.92
CA LYS A 121 -2.06 18.17 12.94
C LYS A 121 -2.06 16.95 12.00
N LEU A 122 -3.19 16.25 11.94
CA LEU A 122 -3.34 15.13 11.01
C LEU A 122 -3.35 15.58 9.55
N PHE A 123 -3.99 16.70 9.23
CA PHE A 123 -3.98 17.25 7.87
C PHE A 123 -2.57 17.67 7.45
N ASP A 124 -1.84 18.38 8.30
CA ASP A 124 -0.46 18.77 8.04
C ASP A 124 0.42 17.53 7.81
N LEU A 125 0.28 16.52 8.65
CA LEU A 125 1.01 15.26 8.55
C LEU A 125 0.69 14.52 7.24
N LEU A 126 -0.59 14.41 6.88
CA LEU A 126 -1.02 13.72 5.66
C LEU A 126 -0.55 14.44 4.40
N GLN A 127 -0.54 15.77 4.36
CA GLN A 127 -0.03 16.53 3.22
C GLN A 127 1.46 16.28 2.95
N VAL A 128 2.27 16.24 3.99
CA VAL A 128 3.71 15.97 3.86
C VAL A 128 3.98 14.50 3.48
N ARG A 129 3.11 13.59 3.91
CA ARG A 129 3.25 12.14 3.67
C ARG A 129 2.42 11.64 2.47
N SER A 130 2.22 12.47 1.46
CA SER A 130 1.40 12.14 0.28
C SER A 130 1.82 10.84 -0.44
N ASP A 131 3.09 10.47 -0.36
CA ASP A 131 3.64 9.30 -1.04
C ASP A 131 3.83 8.09 -0.10
N ALA A 132 3.41 8.20 1.17
CA ALA A 132 3.60 7.16 2.19
C ALA A 132 2.25 6.59 2.65
N GLN A 133 2.24 5.28 2.95
CA GLN A 133 1.03 4.63 3.46
C GLN A 133 0.72 5.10 4.88
N THR A 134 -0.49 5.60 5.08
CA THR A 134 -0.98 6.02 6.40
C THR A 134 -2.34 5.38 6.68
N ALA A 135 -2.50 4.83 7.88
CA ALA A 135 -3.79 4.34 8.39
C ALA A 135 -4.24 5.21 9.55
N ILE A 136 -5.55 5.28 9.76
CA ILE A 136 -6.13 6.04 10.87
C ILE A 136 -7.06 5.12 11.66
N VAL A 137 -6.80 5.04 12.96
CA VAL A 137 -7.60 4.33 13.95
C VAL A 137 -8.14 5.37 14.92
N VAL A 138 -9.40 5.27 15.30
CA VAL A 138 -10.01 6.09 16.34
C VAL A 138 -10.36 5.24 17.53
N TYR A 139 -10.23 5.78 18.75
CA TYR A 139 -10.57 5.05 19.97
C TYR A 139 -11.28 5.90 21.01
N ALA A 140 -12.11 5.23 21.79
CA ALA A 140 -12.70 5.68 23.05
C ALA A 140 -12.81 4.46 23.98
N GLY A 141 -13.98 3.94 24.32
CA GLY A 141 -14.17 2.66 25.00
C GLY A 141 -13.89 1.45 24.10
N SER A 142 -13.93 1.64 22.80
CA SER A 142 -13.59 0.66 21.75
C SER A 142 -12.68 1.29 20.70
N ALA A 143 -12.06 0.48 19.81
CA ALA A 143 -11.18 0.97 18.76
C ALA A 143 -11.64 0.55 17.36
N HIS A 144 -11.70 1.49 16.44
CA HIS A 144 -12.19 1.31 15.08
C HIS A 144 -11.22 1.85 14.05
N THR A 145 -11.05 1.12 12.95
CA THR A 145 -10.28 1.60 11.80
C THR A 145 -11.13 2.56 10.99
N LEU A 146 -10.72 3.80 10.90
CA LEU A 146 -11.35 4.82 10.06
C LEU A 146 -10.86 4.72 8.62
N VAL A 147 -9.53 4.64 8.45
CA VAL A 147 -8.86 4.49 7.16
C VAL A 147 -7.85 3.35 7.26
N PRO A 148 -7.91 2.33 6.40
CA PRO A 148 -6.88 1.30 6.32
C PRO A 148 -5.57 1.88 5.80
N LEU A 149 -4.47 1.12 5.82
CA LEU A 149 -3.21 1.55 5.20
C LEU A 149 -3.43 1.89 3.72
N SER A 150 -3.40 3.18 3.41
CA SER A 150 -3.69 3.74 2.09
C SER A 150 -2.83 4.98 1.84
N ASP A 151 -2.66 5.32 0.58
CA ASP A 151 -2.10 6.56 0.06
C ASP A 151 -3.19 7.54 -0.43
N ASP A 152 -4.48 7.19 -0.24
CA ASP A 152 -5.61 8.05 -0.60
C ASP A 152 -5.90 9.12 0.48
N LEU A 153 -5.31 10.28 0.27
CA LEU A 153 -5.47 11.43 1.17
C LEU A 153 -6.85 12.09 1.08
N ALA A 154 -7.48 12.08 -0.11
CA ALA A 154 -8.74 12.78 -0.32
C ALA A 154 -9.87 12.14 0.50
N THR A 155 -9.94 10.82 0.51
CA THR A 155 -10.89 10.07 1.33
C THR A 155 -10.61 10.28 2.82
N SER A 156 -9.34 10.29 3.23
CA SER A 156 -8.95 10.50 4.63
C SER A 156 -9.39 11.88 5.15
N HIS A 157 -9.25 12.91 4.33
CA HIS A 157 -9.62 14.29 4.68
C HIS A 157 -11.11 14.42 5.02
N ASN A 158 -11.98 13.93 4.13
CA ASN A 158 -13.43 14.01 4.32
C ASN A 158 -13.92 13.25 5.57
N LEU A 159 -13.28 12.12 5.87
CA LEU A 159 -13.62 11.32 7.06
C LEU A 159 -13.19 12.01 8.35
N LEU A 160 -12.02 12.66 8.36
CA LEU A 160 -11.53 13.39 9.53
C LEU A 160 -12.43 14.57 9.90
N ASP A 161 -12.94 15.31 8.93
CA ASP A 161 -13.85 16.43 9.18
C ASP A 161 -15.17 16.03 9.86
N ALA A 162 -15.62 14.82 9.59
CA ALA A 162 -16.86 14.29 10.16
C ALA A 162 -16.71 13.73 11.59
N LEU A 163 -15.46 13.55 12.09
CA LEU A 163 -15.24 12.91 13.39
C LEU A 163 -15.82 13.70 14.55
N LYS A 164 -16.59 13.03 15.40
CA LYS A 164 -17.14 13.56 16.67
C LYS A 164 -17.08 12.45 17.72
N PRO A 165 -16.87 12.78 18.99
CA PRO A 165 -16.92 11.79 20.09
C PRO A 165 -18.22 10.99 20.13
N SER A 166 -19.34 11.59 19.72
CA SER A 166 -20.65 10.93 19.65
C SER A 166 -20.76 9.80 18.61
N LEU A 167 -19.80 9.66 17.70
CA LEU A 167 -19.74 8.55 16.75
C LEU A 167 -19.22 7.25 17.36
N MET A 168 -18.56 7.34 18.51
CA MET A 168 -18.03 6.15 19.17
C MET A 168 -19.15 5.35 19.83
N PRO A 169 -19.27 4.04 19.55
CA PRO A 169 -20.35 3.20 20.09
C PRO A 169 -20.22 2.98 21.60
N GLU A 170 -18.99 3.02 22.12
CA GLU A 170 -18.68 2.80 23.53
C GLU A 170 -17.90 3.98 24.10
N SER A 171 -18.40 4.53 25.20
CA SER A 171 -17.68 5.56 25.96
C SER A 171 -16.61 4.93 26.87
N GLY A 172 -15.51 5.63 27.08
CA GLY A 172 -14.42 5.17 27.93
C GLY A 172 -13.07 5.51 27.34
N HIS A 173 -12.02 4.97 27.94
CA HIS A 173 -10.63 5.19 27.55
C HIS A 173 -9.96 3.83 27.33
N ARG A 174 -9.67 3.47 26.08
CA ARG A 174 -9.03 2.20 25.71
C ARG A 174 -8.00 2.41 24.57
N ALA A 175 -7.00 3.27 24.85
CA ALA A 175 -5.88 3.46 23.94
C ALA A 175 -5.10 2.16 23.66
N ASP A 176 -5.09 1.23 24.62
CA ASP A 176 -4.51 -0.11 24.47
C ASP A 176 -5.13 -0.89 23.31
N LEU A 177 -6.46 -0.82 23.16
CA LEU A 177 -7.16 -1.42 22.01
C LEU A 177 -6.82 -0.70 20.70
N GLY A 178 -6.69 0.63 20.75
CA GLY A 178 -6.26 1.44 19.61
C GLY A 178 -4.86 1.03 19.11
N VAL A 179 -3.90 0.93 20.01
CA VAL A 179 -2.53 0.50 19.70
C VAL A 179 -2.50 -0.96 19.20
N SER A 180 -3.26 -1.85 19.86
CA SER A 180 -3.35 -3.25 19.41
C SER A 180 -3.92 -3.37 18.00
N LYS A 181 -4.94 -2.55 17.65
CA LYS A 181 -5.49 -2.46 16.30
C LYS A 181 -4.50 -1.92 15.28
N ALA A 182 -3.74 -0.89 15.68
CA ALA A 182 -2.67 -0.34 14.85
C ALA A 182 -1.58 -1.38 14.53
N LEU A 183 -1.15 -2.13 15.53
CA LEU A 183 -0.20 -3.23 15.36
C LEU A 183 -0.74 -4.32 14.41
N ALA A 184 -2.03 -4.64 14.51
CA ALA A 184 -2.66 -5.60 13.59
C ALA A 184 -2.65 -5.09 12.14
N LEU A 185 -2.92 -3.79 11.91
CA LEU A 185 -2.86 -3.18 10.58
C LEU A 185 -1.42 -3.19 10.02
N LEU A 186 -0.41 -2.85 10.82
CA LEU A 186 0.99 -2.94 10.42
C LEU A 186 1.40 -4.37 10.08
N LYS A 187 0.93 -5.35 10.84
CA LYS A 187 1.21 -6.77 10.57
C LYS A 187 0.60 -7.23 9.25
N GLN A 188 -0.59 -6.76 8.90
CA GLN A 188 -1.29 -7.13 7.67
C GLN A 188 -0.71 -6.44 6.43
N GLY A 189 -0.37 -5.15 6.53
CA GLY A 189 0.02 -4.32 5.38
C GLY A 189 1.51 -4.04 5.25
N ALA A 190 2.30 -4.22 6.32
CA ALA A 190 3.69 -3.79 6.39
C ALA A 190 4.64 -4.79 7.08
N LEU A 191 4.29 -6.07 7.11
CA LEU A 191 5.08 -7.14 7.75
C LEU A 191 5.41 -6.86 9.23
N GLY A 192 4.60 -6.06 9.92
CA GLY A 192 4.78 -5.70 11.32
C GLY A 192 5.81 -4.58 11.57
N GLN A 193 6.38 -3.99 10.52
CA GLN A 193 7.29 -2.86 10.63
C GLN A 193 6.53 -1.55 10.42
N GLY A 194 6.94 -0.49 11.11
CA GLY A 194 6.33 0.83 10.96
C GLY A 194 6.27 1.60 12.27
N ARG A 195 5.62 2.75 12.20
CA ARG A 195 5.46 3.64 13.35
C ARG A 195 3.98 3.78 13.73
N ILE A 196 3.73 3.97 15.01
CA ILE A 196 2.39 4.26 15.56
C ILE A 196 2.46 5.64 16.18
N LEU A 197 1.61 6.55 15.74
CA LEU A 197 1.43 7.87 16.35
C LEU A 197 0.14 7.89 17.15
N LEU A 198 0.25 7.88 18.46
CA LEU A 198 -0.87 8.06 19.37
C LEU A 198 -1.11 9.56 19.60
N ILE A 199 -2.31 10.04 19.29
CA ILE A 199 -2.73 11.42 19.53
C ILE A 199 -3.82 11.39 20.59
N GLY A 200 -3.54 11.96 21.75
CA GLY A 200 -4.48 11.90 22.86
C GLY A 200 -4.12 12.84 24.00
N SER A 201 -4.99 12.86 25.01
CA SER A 201 -4.92 13.78 26.13
C SER A 201 -4.46 13.12 27.44
N SER A 202 -4.65 11.82 27.57
CA SER A 202 -4.33 11.08 28.80
C SER A 202 -4.14 9.59 28.53
N LEU A 203 -3.51 8.89 29.45
CA LEU A 203 -3.42 7.43 29.49
C LEU A 203 -3.60 6.96 30.93
N THR A 204 -4.59 6.12 31.14
CA THR A 204 -4.81 5.43 32.42
C THR A 204 -3.74 4.37 32.65
N GLU A 205 -3.57 3.92 33.88
CA GLU A 205 -2.57 2.89 34.19
C GLU A 205 -2.92 1.54 33.54
N GLU A 206 -4.21 1.24 33.37
CA GLU A 206 -4.68 0.04 32.64
C GLU A 206 -4.25 0.10 31.17
N GLU A 207 -4.46 1.23 30.50
CA GLU A 207 -4.02 1.45 29.12
C GLU A 207 -2.50 1.36 28.96
N ARG A 208 -1.74 1.95 29.90
CA ARG A 208 -0.27 1.85 29.90
C ARG A 208 0.20 0.40 29.99
N GLN A 209 -0.43 -0.42 30.83
CA GLN A 209 -0.11 -1.84 30.93
C GLN A 209 -0.48 -2.61 29.65
N GLY A 210 -1.67 -2.35 29.08
CA GLY A 210 -2.12 -2.94 27.84
C GLY A 210 -1.18 -2.60 26.67
N ILE A 211 -0.76 -1.34 26.55
CA ILE A 211 0.20 -0.88 25.53
C ILE A 211 1.57 -1.56 25.70
N ARG A 212 2.11 -1.64 26.94
CA ARG A 212 3.37 -2.36 27.19
C ARG A 212 3.30 -3.81 26.73
N HIS A 213 2.19 -4.47 27.05
CA HIS A 213 1.97 -5.87 26.65
C HIS A 213 1.92 -6.02 25.13
N ALA A 214 1.18 -5.15 24.44
CA ALA A 214 1.04 -5.18 23.00
C ALA A 214 2.35 -4.93 22.26
N LEU A 215 3.15 -3.94 22.70
CA LEU A 215 4.42 -3.58 22.11
C LEU A 215 5.53 -4.60 22.39
N GLY A 216 5.50 -5.28 23.54
CA GLY A 216 6.52 -6.26 23.92
C GLY A 216 6.65 -7.45 22.95
N GLN A 217 5.71 -7.63 22.05
CA GLN A 217 5.67 -8.69 21.06
C GLN A 217 6.01 -8.24 19.63
N GLN A 218 6.25 -6.93 19.39
CA GLN A 218 6.39 -6.38 18.05
C GLN A 218 7.46 -5.27 17.98
N SER A 219 7.99 -5.04 16.76
CA SER A 219 9.09 -4.09 16.50
C SER A 219 8.61 -2.69 16.08
N ALA A 220 7.33 -2.35 16.28
CA ALA A 220 6.82 -1.04 15.92
C ALA A 220 7.22 0.02 16.93
N GLN A 221 7.64 1.21 16.45
CA GLN A 221 7.97 2.35 17.29
C GLN A 221 6.68 3.09 17.67
N LEU A 222 6.48 3.34 18.98
CA LEU A 222 5.37 4.16 19.48
C LEU A 222 5.84 5.61 19.65
N LEU A 223 5.09 6.53 19.02
CA LEU A 223 5.22 7.97 19.16
C LEU A 223 3.94 8.51 19.79
N MET A 224 4.00 9.54 20.61
CA MET A 224 2.81 10.17 21.16
C MET A 224 2.86 11.68 21.04
N LEU A 225 1.75 12.25 20.59
CA LEU A 225 1.49 13.68 20.58
C LEU A 225 0.40 13.98 21.63
N GLY A 226 0.79 14.56 22.74
CA GLY A 226 -0.12 14.96 23.80
C GLY A 226 -0.83 16.29 23.48
N ILE A 227 -2.16 16.29 23.54
CA ILE A 227 -2.96 17.50 23.26
C ILE A 227 -3.66 17.97 24.52
N GLY A 228 -3.45 19.25 24.86
CA GLY A 228 -3.99 19.89 26.04
C GLY A 228 -2.95 20.68 26.82
N THR A 229 -3.36 21.22 27.96
CA THR A 229 -2.51 21.95 28.88
C THR A 229 -2.53 21.33 30.28
N ALA A 230 -1.53 21.67 31.10
CA ALA A 230 -1.47 21.19 32.48
C ALA A 230 -2.62 21.78 33.36
N GLU A 231 -3.11 22.98 33.01
CA GLU A 231 -4.23 23.63 33.65
C GLU A 231 -5.55 23.01 33.28
N GLY A 232 -5.67 22.52 32.03
CA GLY A 232 -6.90 21.97 31.45
C GLY A 232 -7.96 23.05 31.20
N ALA A 233 -9.10 22.64 30.63
CA ALA A 233 -10.29 23.45 30.50
C ALA A 233 -11.56 22.61 30.61
N PRO A 234 -12.69 23.21 30.99
CA PRO A 234 -13.95 22.49 31.03
C PRO A 234 -14.41 22.07 29.63
N ILE A 235 -15.13 20.96 29.57
CA ILE A 235 -15.69 20.41 28.34
C ILE A 235 -17.07 21.05 28.11
N ALA A 236 -17.20 21.85 27.06
CA ALA A 236 -18.48 22.42 26.66
C ALA A 236 -19.33 21.39 25.91
N GLN A 237 -20.61 21.29 26.28
CA GLN A 237 -21.62 20.51 25.57
C GLN A 237 -22.38 21.36 24.55
N GLU A 238 -23.08 20.73 23.63
CA GLU A 238 -23.83 21.42 22.56
C GLU A 238 -24.96 22.34 23.12
N ASP A 239 -25.47 22.05 24.30
CA ASP A 239 -26.48 22.84 25.01
C ASP A 239 -25.92 24.05 25.79
N GLY A 240 -24.62 24.29 25.72
CA GLY A 240 -23.90 25.33 26.42
C GLY A 240 -23.59 25.01 27.90
N SER A 241 -23.96 23.84 28.39
CA SER A 241 -23.56 23.35 29.74
C SER A 241 -22.14 22.79 29.69
N PHE A 242 -21.55 22.56 30.88
CA PHE A 242 -20.30 21.84 31.02
C PHE A 242 -20.51 20.40 31.42
N LEU A 243 -19.69 19.51 30.89
CA LEU A 243 -19.70 18.11 31.29
C LEU A 243 -19.32 17.98 32.77
N LYS A 244 -20.16 17.25 33.50
CA LYS A 244 -19.97 17.00 34.94
C LYS A 244 -19.56 15.55 35.20
N ASP A 245 -18.82 15.35 36.28
CA ASP A 245 -18.52 14.03 36.79
C ASP A 245 -19.70 13.41 37.56
N GLU A 246 -19.54 12.19 38.06
CA GLU A 246 -20.55 11.47 38.82
C GLU A 246 -20.97 12.19 40.13
N GLN A 247 -20.14 13.09 40.62
CA GLN A 247 -20.35 13.88 41.83
C GLN A 247 -20.98 15.26 41.54
N GLY A 248 -21.18 15.58 40.24
CA GLY A 248 -21.77 16.85 39.80
C GLY A 248 -20.78 17.99 39.67
N ALA A 249 -19.48 17.77 39.85
CA ALA A 249 -18.45 18.73 39.64
C ALA A 249 -18.12 18.87 38.13
N ILE A 250 -17.72 20.08 37.71
CA ILE A 250 -17.33 20.31 36.30
C ILE A 250 -16.04 19.54 36.02
N ARG A 251 -16.05 18.72 34.97
CA ARG A 251 -14.89 17.94 34.53
C ARG A 251 -13.90 18.83 33.79
N VAL A 252 -12.67 18.91 34.33
CA VAL A 252 -11.56 19.69 33.77
C VAL A 252 -10.39 18.72 33.49
N PRO A 253 -10.31 18.14 32.28
CA PRO A 253 -9.22 17.21 31.93
C PRO A 253 -7.89 17.96 31.81
N GLN A 254 -6.88 17.50 32.52
CA GLN A 254 -5.51 18.02 32.52
C GLN A 254 -4.59 17.10 31.74
N LEU A 255 -3.56 17.67 31.10
CA LEU A 255 -2.52 16.92 30.43
C LEU A 255 -1.33 16.66 31.36
N ASP A 256 -1.06 15.41 31.71
CA ASP A 256 0.12 14.99 32.47
C ASP A 256 1.30 14.71 31.52
N SER A 257 1.90 15.78 30.97
CA SER A 257 3.04 15.64 30.04
C SER A 257 4.23 14.90 30.66
N PRO A 258 4.65 15.15 31.93
CA PRO A 258 5.75 14.42 32.55
C PRO A 258 5.48 12.92 32.68
N GLY A 259 4.27 12.54 33.13
CA GLY A 259 3.90 11.14 33.30
C GLY A 259 3.78 10.40 31.97
N LEU A 260 3.23 11.05 30.94
CA LEU A 260 3.18 10.49 29.58
C LEU A 260 4.57 10.33 28.97
N GLY A 261 5.44 11.35 29.12
CA GLY A 261 6.83 11.28 28.66
C GLY A 261 7.63 10.16 29.30
N ALA A 262 7.52 10.00 30.64
CA ALA A 262 8.16 8.91 31.36
C ALA A 262 7.65 7.52 30.91
N PHE A 263 6.34 7.40 30.67
CA PHE A 263 5.76 6.16 30.15
C PHE A 263 6.31 5.82 28.76
N LEU A 264 6.28 6.79 27.80
CA LEU A 264 6.77 6.56 26.43
C LEU A 264 8.26 6.17 26.45
N ALA A 265 9.07 6.85 27.25
CA ALA A 265 10.49 6.50 27.41
C ALA A 265 10.68 5.06 27.92
N SER A 266 9.80 4.58 28.81
CA SER A 266 9.87 3.22 29.36
C SER A 266 9.57 2.11 28.32
N VAL A 267 8.85 2.43 27.22
CA VAL A 267 8.55 1.51 26.13
C VAL A 267 9.39 1.77 24.88
N GLY A 268 10.43 2.63 24.97
CA GLY A 268 11.28 2.99 23.85
C GLY A 268 10.62 3.90 22.82
N GLY A 269 9.55 4.58 23.21
CA GLY A 269 8.84 5.56 22.40
C GLY A 269 9.27 7.00 22.66
N GLU A 270 8.71 7.93 21.88
CA GLU A 270 8.95 9.37 22.01
C GLU A 270 7.65 10.12 22.27
N TYR A 271 7.72 11.16 23.09
CA TYR A 271 6.59 12.00 23.48
C TYR A 271 6.87 13.47 23.20
N HIS A 272 5.92 14.15 22.57
CA HIS A 272 5.91 15.60 22.45
C HIS A 272 4.52 16.19 22.74
N ASN A 273 4.50 17.42 23.26
CA ASN A 273 3.27 18.19 23.37
C ASN A 273 2.92 18.79 22.00
N ALA A 274 1.64 18.76 21.65
CA ALA A 274 1.15 19.42 20.45
C ALA A 274 1.36 20.94 20.55
N ARG A 275 1.91 21.53 19.49
CA ARG A 275 2.12 22.96 19.33
C ARG A 275 1.25 23.50 18.21
N LEU A 276 1.18 24.81 18.08
CA LEU A 276 0.47 25.44 16.95
C LEU A 276 1.26 25.36 15.65
N ASP A 277 2.58 25.23 15.74
CA ASP A 277 3.51 25.07 14.64
C ASP A 277 3.80 23.59 14.34
N GLU A 278 4.58 23.30 13.30
CA GLU A 278 4.94 21.93 12.89
C GLU A 278 6.17 21.39 13.64
N SER A 279 6.72 22.12 14.61
CA SER A 279 7.96 21.75 15.29
C SER A 279 7.84 20.44 16.08
N ASP A 280 6.66 20.14 16.59
CA ASP A 280 6.33 18.90 17.30
C ASP A 280 6.36 17.66 16.37
N LEU A 281 5.74 17.75 15.20
CA LEU A 281 5.77 16.68 14.20
C LEU A 281 7.18 16.47 13.63
N ARG A 282 7.94 17.56 13.48
CA ARG A 282 9.34 17.50 13.04
C ARG A 282 10.23 16.88 14.11
N ALA A 283 10.02 17.22 15.39
CA ALA A 283 10.74 16.62 16.50
C ALA A 283 10.50 15.10 16.61
N LEU A 284 9.28 14.63 16.28
CA LEU A 284 8.95 13.20 16.16
C LEU A 284 9.50 12.54 14.88
N GLY A 285 10.21 13.28 14.02
CA GLY A 285 10.75 12.78 12.75
C GLY A 285 9.65 12.31 11.77
N LEU A 286 8.46 12.92 11.85
CA LEU A 286 7.31 12.56 11.02
C LEU A 286 7.24 13.38 9.73
N LEU A 287 7.86 14.56 9.70
CA LEU A 287 7.92 15.46 8.55
C LEU A 287 9.20 15.28 7.72
N ASP A 288 10.19 14.56 8.23
CA ASP A 288 11.32 14.14 7.42
C ASP A 288 10.79 13.18 6.36
N GLY A 289 11.21 13.36 5.11
CA GLY A 289 10.76 12.49 4.00
C GLY A 289 10.93 11.02 4.36
N PRO A 290 10.20 10.11 3.69
CA PRO A 290 10.19 8.70 4.05
C PRO A 290 11.62 8.20 4.17
N ARG A 291 11.97 7.66 5.34
CA ARG A 291 13.28 7.04 5.55
C ARG A 291 13.38 5.92 4.53
N SER A 292 14.21 6.14 3.49
CA SER A 292 14.48 5.09 2.51
C SER A 292 14.89 3.86 3.30
N LEU A 293 14.14 2.77 3.16
CA LEU A 293 14.57 1.49 3.67
C LEU A 293 15.96 1.24 3.10
N ARG A 294 16.87 0.91 3.98
CA ARG A 294 18.21 0.46 3.68
C ARG A 294 18.11 -0.54 2.53
N ASP A 295 18.82 -0.24 1.46
CA ASP A 295 18.93 -1.04 0.26
C ASP A 295 19.55 -2.41 0.61
N ASP A 296 18.72 -3.33 1.11
CA ASP A 296 19.12 -4.72 1.35
C ASP A 296 19.02 -5.50 0.03
N GLY A 297 19.63 -4.98 -1.04
CA GLY A 297 20.08 -5.70 -2.23
C GLY A 297 19.31 -6.93 -2.75
N GLN A 298 18.10 -7.19 -2.28
CA GLN A 298 17.26 -8.28 -2.75
C GLN A 298 16.34 -7.80 -3.89
N THR A 299 16.85 -7.92 -5.11
CA THR A 299 15.99 -7.92 -6.30
C THR A 299 15.02 -9.10 -6.20
N VAL A 300 13.76 -8.82 -5.89
CA VAL A 300 12.69 -9.81 -6.01
C VAL A 300 12.52 -10.13 -7.49
N ARG A 301 12.95 -11.33 -7.90
CA ARG A 301 12.57 -11.90 -9.19
C ARG A 301 11.09 -12.26 -9.11
N LEU A 302 10.28 -11.57 -9.89
CA LEU A 302 8.95 -12.08 -10.25
C LEU A 302 9.15 -13.01 -11.45
N ASP A 303 9.01 -14.33 -11.22
CA ASP A 303 8.91 -15.37 -12.24
C ASP A 303 7.56 -15.32 -12.97
#